data_25af806e5610d370d652afb2f12c0c80
#
_entry.id   25af806e5610d370d652afb2f12c0c80
#
_cell.length_a   1.000
_cell.length_b   1.000
_cell.length_c   1.000
_cell.angle_alpha   90.00
_cell.angle_beta   90.00
_cell.angle_gamma   90.00
#
_symmetry.space_group_name_H-M   'P 1'
#
loop_
_entity.id
_entity.type
_entity.pdbx_description
1 polymer ?
#
loop_
_entity_poly.entity_id
_entity_poly.type
_entity_poly.pdbx_seq_one_letter_code
_entity_poly.pdbx_strand_id
1 'polypeptide(L)'
;TAGVPKGSFYHYFKSKELYGQALLADYFVGYLADMERRLTLPGLTAYERLMDYWLGWQNRCTLEGHGDECLVVKLSAEVADLSESMRLTLRDGAEQVVSRITLCIEQGQAENSLPDGDARQLAETLYQMWLGASLLNKLQRTGQSLNTSMATTRQLLSV
;
A
#
# COMPACT_ATOMS: atom_id res chain seq x y z
N THR A 1 -16.11 -16.36 -36.61
CA THR A 1 -14.80 -16.77 -36.07
C THR A 1 -13.73 -15.84 -36.61
N ALA A 2 -13.31 -14.87 -35.82
CA ALA A 2 -12.19 -13.99 -36.16
C ALA A 2 -10.92 -14.85 -36.22
N GLY A 3 -10.37 -15.04 -37.41
CA GLY A 3 -9.17 -15.84 -37.67
C GLY A 3 -7.89 -15.13 -37.24
N VAL A 4 -7.75 -14.87 -35.92
CA VAL A 4 -6.48 -14.36 -35.37
C VAL A 4 -5.54 -15.56 -35.23
N PRO A 5 -4.34 -15.54 -35.83
CA PRO A 5 -3.38 -16.62 -35.69
C PRO A 5 -3.01 -16.80 -34.20
N LYS A 6 -2.97 -18.04 -33.72
CA LYS A 6 -2.60 -18.35 -32.33
C LYS A 6 -1.29 -17.66 -31.88
N GLY A 7 -0.31 -17.56 -32.76
CA GLY A 7 0.96 -16.89 -32.49
C GLY A 7 0.81 -15.38 -32.18
N SER A 8 -0.06 -14.68 -32.92
CA SER A 8 -0.33 -13.24 -32.66
C SER A 8 -1.06 -13.01 -31.36
N PHE A 9 -1.96 -13.92 -30.94
CA PHE A 9 -2.63 -13.85 -29.65
C PHE A 9 -1.64 -13.98 -28.50
N TYR A 10 -0.76 -14.97 -28.52
CA TYR A 10 0.25 -15.17 -27.47
C TYR A 10 1.28 -14.04 -27.41
N HIS A 11 1.67 -13.49 -28.55
CA HIS A 11 2.59 -12.35 -28.61
C HIS A 11 1.95 -11.08 -28.02
N TYR A 12 0.69 -10.82 -28.33
CA TYR A 12 -0.07 -9.69 -27.81
C TYR A 12 -0.36 -9.83 -26.31
N PHE A 13 -0.67 -11.02 -25.83
CA PHE A 13 -0.88 -11.29 -24.40
C PHE A 13 0.39 -11.07 -23.59
N LYS A 14 1.53 -11.61 -24.04
CA LYS A 14 2.83 -11.36 -23.43
C LYS A 14 3.21 -9.87 -23.41
N SER A 15 2.92 -9.11 -24.44
CA SER A 15 3.21 -7.68 -24.48
C SER A 15 2.34 -6.89 -23.51
N LYS A 16 1.08 -7.26 -23.31
CA LYS A 16 0.19 -6.67 -22.29
C LYS A 16 0.65 -6.98 -20.87
N GLU A 17 1.05 -8.21 -20.60
CA GLU A 17 1.55 -8.65 -19.30
C GLU A 17 2.83 -7.91 -18.93
N LEU A 18 3.80 -7.83 -19.85
CA LEU A 18 5.04 -7.08 -19.66
C LEU A 18 4.78 -5.58 -19.45
N TYR A 19 3.85 -5.00 -20.18
CA TYR A 19 3.44 -3.61 -19.99
C TYR A 19 2.78 -3.39 -18.64
N GLY A 20 1.86 -4.25 -18.21
CA GLY A 20 1.23 -4.20 -16.90
C GLY A 20 2.24 -4.33 -15.76
N GLN A 21 3.20 -5.25 -15.89
CA GLN A 21 4.29 -5.41 -14.93
C GLN A 21 5.15 -4.14 -14.83
N ALA A 22 5.51 -3.53 -15.97
CA ALA A 22 6.29 -2.30 -15.99
C ALA A 22 5.55 -1.13 -15.33
N LEU A 23 4.24 -0.98 -15.58
CA LEU A 23 3.40 0.04 -14.92
C LEU A 23 3.33 -0.16 -13.41
N LEU A 24 3.19 -1.40 -12.93
CA LEU A 24 3.19 -1.72 -11.51
C LEU A 24 4.55 -1.40 -10.86
N ALA A 25 5.63 -1.77 -11.52
CA ALA A 25 6.98 -1.48 -11.04
C ALA A 25 7.22 0.03 -10.92
N ASP A 26 6.85 0.80 -11.94
CA ASP A 26 6.96 2.27 -11.94
C ASP A 26 6.11 2.92 -10.85
N TYR A 27 4.87 2.44 -10.66
CA TYR A 27 4.02 2.88 -9.56
C TYR A 27 4.70 2.68 -8.20
N PHE A 28 5.26 1.50 -7.93
CA PHE A 28 5.94 1.25 -6.65
C PHE A 28 7.20 2.10 -6.48
N VAL A 29 7.95 2.37 -7.54
CA VAL A 29 9.10 3.29 -7.47
C VAL A 29 8.65 4.68 -6.97
N GLY A 30 7.60 5.24 -7.54
CA GLY A 30 7.06 6.54 -7.12
C GLY A 30 6.46 6.50 -5.72
N TYR A 31 5.65 5.48 -5.43
CA TYR A 31 5.00 5.33 -4.13
C TYR A 31 6.01 5.16 -2.99
N LEU A 32 7.01 4.29 -3.16
CA LEU A 32 8.03 4.04 -2.16
C LEU A 32 8.96 5.25 -1.95
N ALA A 33 9.23 6.03 -2.99
CA ALA A 33 9.98 7.28 -2.86
C ALA A 33 9.22 8.35 -2.06
N ASP A 34 7.90 8.50 -2.28
CA ASP A 34 7.05 9.39 -1.47
C ASP A 34 6.99 8.93 -0.01
N MET A 35 6.80 7.63 0.19
CA MET A 35 6.77 7.01 1.50
C MET A 35 8.08 7.21 2.27
N GLU A 36 9.22 6.96 1.64
CA GLU A 36 10.55 7.18 2.23
C GLU A 36 10.72 8.63 2.70
N ARG A 37 10.37 9.59 1.84
CA ARG A 37 10.44 11.01 2.17
C ARG A 37 9.60 11.36 3.41
N ARG A 38 8.38 10.80 3.54
CA ARG A 38 7.50 11.04 4.70
C ARG A 38 8.02 10.38 5.98
N LEU A 39 8.44 9.13 5.89
CA LEU A 39 8.87 8.35 7.04
C LEU A 39 10.27 8.71 7.55
N THR A 40 11.04 9.50 6.79
CA THR A 40 12.38 10.00 7.20
C THR A 40 12.43 11.50 7.40
N LEU A 41 11.28 12.18 7.43
CA LEU A 41 11.22 13.64 7.56
C LEU A 41 11.90 14.10 8.86
N PRO A 42 12.94 14.96 8.78
CA PRO A 42 13.67 15.41 9.95
C PRO A 42 12.83 16.32 10.84
N GLY A 43 13.11 16.32 12.13
CA GLY A 43 12.41 17.19 13.11
C GLY A 43 11.08 16.65 13.62
N LEU A 44 10.62 15.51 13.14
CA LEU A 44 9.45 14.80 13.63
C LEU A 44 9.85 13.48 14.30
N THR A 45 9.12 13.09 15.34
CA THR A 45 9.20 11.76 15.94
C THR A 45 8.69 10.70 14.95
N ALA A 46 9.05 9.44 15.16
CA ALA A 46 8.54 8.35 14.35
C ALA A 46 7.01 8.22 14.43
N TYR A 47 6.43 8.50 15.60
CA TYR A 47 4.98 8.58 15.79
C TYR A 47 4.35 9.63 14.84
N GLU A 48 4.88 10.85 14.81
CA GLU A 48 4.37 11.92 13.96
C GLU A 48 4.51 11.60 12.48
N ARG A 49 5.63 11.00 12.06
CA ARG A 49 5.87 10.54 10.68
C ARG A 49 4.88 9.47 10.24
N LEU A 50 4.62 8.46 11.10
CA LEU A 50 3.63 7.42 10.81
C LEU A 50 2.21 8.00 10.78
N MET A 51 1.86 8.91 11.67
CA MET A 51 0.54 9.56 11.67
C MET A 51 0.33 10.40 10.41
N ASP A 52 1.35 11.15 9.94
CA ASP A 52 1.30 11.87 8.67
C ASP A 52 1.10 10.92 7.47
N TYR A 53 1.82 9.80 7.46
CA TYR A 53 1.67 8.78 6.42
C TYR A 53 0.24 8.22 6.35
N TRP A 54 -0.35 7.83 7.49
CA TRP A 54 -1.71 7.29 7.55
C TRP A 54 -2.78 8.34 7.27
N LEU A 55 -2.58 9.58 7.70
CA LEU A 55 -3.46 10.69 7.35
C LEU A 55 -3.44 10.96 5.84
N GLY A 56 -2.26 10.93 5.23
CA GLY A 56 -2.11 11.00 3.78
C GLY A 56 -2.84 9.88 3.05
N TRP A 57 -2.81 8.65 3.59
CA TRP A 57 -3.57 7.52 3.05
C TRP A 57 -5.08 7.78 3.13
N GLN A 58 -5.59 8.18 4.30
CA GLN A 58 -7.00 8.51 4.49
C GLN A 58 -7.47 9.59 3.50
N ASN A 59 -6.70 10.65 3.34
CA ASN A 59 -7.03 11.75 2.43
C ASN A 59 -7.11 11.28 0.97
N ARG A 60 -6.20 10.43 0.51
CA ARG A 60 -6.25 9.86 -0.85
C ARG A 60 -7.50 9.01 -1.08
N CYS A 61 -7.94 8.26 -0.07
CA CYS A 61 -9.15 7.43 -0.17
C CYS A 61 -10.46 8.23 -0.12
N THR A 62 -10.43 9.48 0.36
CA THR A 62 -11.63 10.34 0.50
C THR A 62 -11.81 11.34 -0.62
N LEU A 63 -10.76 11.65 -1.38
CA LEU A 63 -10.85 12.53 -2.53
C LEU A 63 -11.69 11.87 -3.64
N GLU A 64 -12.85 12.43 -3.92
CA GLU A 64 -13.77 11.93 -4.94
C GLU A 64 -13.12 11.91 -6.33
N GLY A 65 -13.08 10.74 -6.94
CA GLY A 65 -12.94 10.54 -8.39
C GLY A 65 -11.53 10.40 -8.95
N HIS A 66 -10.45 10.75 -8.25
CA HIS A 66 -9.08 10.66 -8.77
C HIS A 66 -8.04 10.21 -7.73
N GLY A 67 -8.49 9.60 -6.63
CA GLY A 67 -7.57 9.10 -5.64
C GLY A 67 -6.65 8.05 -6.25
N ASP A 68 -5.34 8.22 -6.09
CA ASP A 68 -4.37 7.15 -6.22
C ASP A 68 -4.68 6.09 -5.15
N GLU A 69 -5.76 5.34 -5.40
CA GLU A 69 -6.11 4.17 -4.62
C GLU A 69 -4.89 3.26 -4.63
N CYS A 70 -4.55 2.70 -3.50
CA CYS A 70 -3.49 1.72 -3.43
C CYS A 70 -3.72 0.67 -4.52
N LEU A 71 -2.86 0.59 -5.52
CA LEU A 71 -2.98 -0.36 -6.63
C LEU A 71 -3.05 -1.81 -6.11
N VAL A 72 -2.47 -2.09 -4.93
CA VAL A 72 -2.59 -3.38 -4.27
C VAL A 72 -4.07 -3.71 -4.02
N VAL A 73 -4.85 -2.78 -3.46
CA VAL A 73 -6.30 -2.99 -3.22
C VAL A 73 -7.06 -3.17 -4.53
N LYS A 74 -6.69 -2.38 -5.55
CA LYS A 74 -7.43 -2.35 -6.82
C LYS A 74 -7.17 -3.57 -7.70
N LEU A 75 -5.96 -4.08 -7.70
CA LEU A 75 -5.49 -5.05 -8.68
C LEU A 75 -5.22 -6.44 -8.11
N SER A 76 -5.04 -6.60 -6.79
CA SER A 76 -4.59 -7.89 -6.22
C SER A 76 -5.49 -9.06 -6.58
N ALA A 77 -6.81 -8.89 -6.51
CA ALA A 77 -7.75 -9.97 -6.80
C ALA A 77 -7.82 -10.31 -8.31
N GLU A 78 -7.72 -9.29 -9.18
CA GLU A 78 -7.86 -9.49 -10.63
C GLU A 78 -6.56 -9.95 -11.28
N VAL A 79 -5.42 -9.47 -10.78
CA VAL A 79 -4.10 -9.67 -11.40
C VAL A 79 -3.41 -10.92 -10.88
N ALA A 80 -3.63 -11.29 -9.60
CA ALA A 80 -2.98 -12.45 -8.99
C ALA A 80 -3.30 -13.76 -9.73
N ASP A 81 -4.52 -13.90 -10.26
CA ASP A 81 -4.96 -15.09 -10.98
C ASP A 81 -4.62 -15.05 -12.49
N LEU A 82 -4.29 -13.87 -13.03
CA LEU A 82 -4.08 -13.67 -14.47
C LEU A 82 -2.62 -13.64 -14.88
N SER A 83 -1.71 -13.22 -14.00
CA SER A 83 -0.30 -13.04 -14.32
C SER A 83 0.59 -13.23 -13.11
N GLU A 84 1.40 -14.28 -13.14
CA GLU A 84 2.37 -14.59 -12.08
C GLU A 84 3.42 -13.48 -11.93
N SER A 85 3.90 -12.87 -13.03
CA SER A 85 4.87 -11.79 -12.97
C SER A 85 4.31 -10.54 -12.29
N MET A 86 3.06 -10.18 -12.60
CA MET A 86 2.39 -9.05 -11.96
C MET A 86 2.07 -9.34 -10.48
N ARG A 87 1.65 -10.58 -10.15
CA ARG A 87 1.44 -11.02 -8.77
C ARG A 87 2.71 -10.86 -7.94
N LEU A 88 3.85 -11.30 -8.48
CA LEU A 88 5.16 -11.17 -7.82
C LEU A 88 5.54 -9.69 -7.62
N THR A 89 5.34 -8.85 -8.61
CA THR A 89 5.59 -7.41 -8.50
C THR A 89 4.73 -6.75 -7.40
N LEU A 90 3.44 -7.12 -7.31
CA LEU A 90 2.54 -6.64 -6.24
C LEU A 90 3.00 -7.13 -4.85
N ARG A 91 3.35 -8.41 -4.74
CA ARG A 91 3.88 -9.00 -3.49
C ARG A 91 5.13 -8.27 -3.03
N ASP A 92 6.09 -8.11 -3.92
CA ASP A 92 7.38 -7.49 -3.59
C ASP A 92 7.24 -6.00 -3.27
N GLY A 93 6.33 -5.30 -3.95
CA GLY A 93 5.97 -3.93 -3.62
C GLY A 93 5.31 -3.80 -2.24
N ALA A 94 4.33 -4.65 -1.92
CA ALA A 94 3.69 -4.69 -0.61
C ALA A 94 4.69 -5.00 0.51
N GLU A 95 5.59 -5.96 0.29
CA GLU A 95 6.66 -6.31 1.23
C GLU A 95 7.58 -5.10 1.51
N GLN A 96 7.95 -4.34 0.50
CA GLN A 96 8.74 -3.14 0.67
C GLN A 96 8.01 -2.04 1.45
N VAL A 97 6.67 -1.90 1.28
CA VAL A 97 5.86 -0.98 2.08
C VAL A 97 5.91 -1.38 3.55
N VAL A 98 5.63 -2.64 3.87
CA VAL A 98 5.68 -3.15 5.25
C VAL A 98 7.07 -2.97 5.86
N SER A 99 8.13 -3.27 5.11
CA SER A 99 9.51 -3.10 5.58
C SER A 99 9.83 -1.65 5.98
N ARG A 100 9.36 -0.65 5.22
CA ARG A 100 9.56 0.77 5.56
C ARG A 100 8.78 1.19 6.81
N ILE A 101 7.55 0.71 6.96
CA ILE A 101 6.77 0.94 8.18
C ILE A 101 7.50 0.32 9.38
N THR A 102 7.98 -0.91 9.24
CA THR A 102 8.74 -1.61 10.28
C THR A 102 9.95 -0.80 10.75
N LEU A 103 10.77 -0.34 9.81
CA LEU A 103 11.95 0.49 10.14
C LEU A 103 11.57 1.79 10.88
N CYS A 104 10.48 2.44 10.49
CA CYS A 104 10.01 3.63 11.19
C CYS A 104 9.53 3.29 12.61
N ILE A 105 8.88 2.14 12.82
CA ILE A 105 8.45 1.68 14.14
C ILE A 105 9.68 1.37 15.01
N GLU A 106 10.67 0.65 14.50
CA GLU A 106 11.93 0.37 15.23
C GLU A 106 12.64 1.65 15.67
N GLN A 107 12.69 2.67 14.81
CA GLN A 107 13.21 3.99 15.17
C GLN A 107 12.41 4.63 16.30
N GLY A 108 11.07 4.56 16.23
CA GLY A 108 10.18 5.09 17.24
C GLY A 108 10.32 4.39 18.60
N GLN A 109 10.53 3.09 18.60
CA GLN A 109 10.84 2.32 19.81
C GLN A 109 12.19 2.75 20.42
N ALA A 110 13.20 2.92 19.59
CA ALA A 110 14.54 3.36 20.03
C ALA A 110 14.54 4.78 20.60
N GLU A 111 13.69 5.68 20.11
CA GLU A 111 13.54 7.05 20.61
C GLU A 111 12.41 7.21 21.67
N ASN A 112 11.74 6.12 22.07
CA ASN A 112 10.60 6.08 23.00
C ASN A 112 9.38 6.91 22.54
N SER A 113 9.18 7.07 21.25
CA SER A 113 7.98 7.71 20.67
C SER A 113 6.90 6.70 20.24
N LEU A 114 7.19 5.41 20.30
CA LEU A 114 6.29 4.30 19.98
C LEU A 114 6.40 3.20 21.03
N PRO A 115 5.34 2.39 21.22
CA PRO A 115 5.35 1.31 22.21
C PRO A 115 6.31 0.19 21.82
N ASP A 116 6.92 -0.44 22.81
CA ASP A 116 7.75 -1.63 22.63
C ASP A 116 6.94 -2.81 22.08
N GLY A 117 7.61 -3.70 21.37
CA GLY A 117 7.00 -4.92 20.85
C GLY A 117 7.58 -5.34 19.50
N ASP A 118 6.91 -6.29 18.84
CA ASP A 118 7.30 -6.74 17.52
C ASP A 118 6.91 -5.69 16.45
N ALA A 119 7.89 -4.92 16.01
CA ALA A 119 7.72 -3.85 15.03
C ALA A 119 7.20 -4.39 13.68
N ARG A 120 7.65 -5.57 13.28
CA ARG A 120 7.22 -6.20 12.04
C ARG A 120 5.74 -6.61 12.10
N GLN A 121 5.33 -7.28 13.17
CA GLN A 121 3.95 -7.68 13.38
C GLN A 121 3.02 -6.46 13.43
N LEU A 122 3.44 -5.38 14.11
CA LEU A 122 2.67 -4.14 14.15
C LEU A 122 2.52 -3.50 12.77
N ALA A 123 3.60 -3.45 11.99
CA ALA A 123 3.59 -2.94 10.62
C ALA A 123 2.64 -3.73 9.72
N GLU A 124 2.70 -5.06 9.77
CA GLU A 124 1.81 -5.94 9.01
C GLU A 124 0.34 -5.74 9.40
N THR A 125 0.06 -5.67 10.71
CA THR A 125 -1.29 -5.44 11.25
C THR A 125 -1.86 -4.11 10.74
N LEU A 126 -1.10 -3.03 10.85
CA LEU A 126 -1.51 -1.71 10.35
C LEU A 126 -1.76 -1.74 8.84
N TYR A 127 -0.84 -2.30 8.06
CA TYR A 127 -0.97 -2.34 6.62
C TYR A 127 -2.20 -3.13 6.17
N GLN A 128 -2.43 -4.32 6.73
CA GLN A 128 -3.59 -5.16 6.45
C GLN A 128 -4.91 -4.45 6.82
N MET A 129 -4.95 -3.79 7.98
CA MET A 129 -6.11 -3.02 8.44
C MET A 129 -6.45 -1.89 7.45
N TRP A 130 -5.46 -1.13 7.00
CA TRP A 130 -5.66 -0.02 6.07
C TRP A 130 -6.04 -0.48 4.66
N LEU A 131 -5.50 -1.61 4.17
CA LEU A 131 -5.94 -2.23 2.92
C LEU A 131 -7.41 -2.64 3.00
N GLY A 132 -7.81 -3.31 4.08
CA GLY A 132 -9.20 -3.71 4.31
C GLY A 132 -10.14 -2.51 4.45
N ALA A 133 -9.74 -1.47 5.18
CA ALA A 133 -10.51 -0.24 5.34
C ALA A 133 -10.71 0.50 4.00
N SER A 134 -9.69 0.53 3.16
CA SER A 134 -9.77 1.13 1.82
C SER A 134 -10.76 0.40 0.93
N LEU A 135 -10.71 -0.95 0.94
CA LEU A 135 -11.68 -1.77 0.21
C LEU A 135 -13.11 -1.52 0.70
N LEU A 136 -13.34 -1.53 2.02
CA LEU A 136 -14.66 -1.28 2.60
C LEU A 136 -15.14 0.14 2.30
N ASN A 137 -14.27 1.15 2.37
CA ASN A 137 -14.64 2.51 2.02
C ASN A 137 -15.10 2.65 0.56
N LYS A 138 -14.45 1.91 -0.35
CA LYS A 138 -14.85 1.87 -1.76
C LYS A 138 -16.26 1.30 -1.96
N LEU A 139 -16.63 0.29 -1.16
CA LEU A 139 -17.96 -0.32 -1.20
C LEU A 139 -19.02 0.55 -0.51
N GLN A 140 -18.71 1.09 0.65
CA GLN A 140 -19.67 1.79 1.52
C GLN A 140 -19.78 3.28 1.22
N ARG A 141 -18.69 3.92 0.78
CA ARG A 141 -18.58 5.38 0.47
C ARG A 141 -18.98 6.29 1.64
N THR A 142 -18.74 5.85 2.87
CA THR A 142 -19.11 6.59 4.10
C THR A 142 -17.92 7.17 4.86
N GLY A 143 -16.71 6.78 4.53
CA GLY A 143 -15.50 7.10 5.29
C GLY A 143 -15.38 6.40 6.65
N GLN A 144 -16.41 5.66 7.07
CA GLN A 144 -16.49 5.03 8.40
C GLN A 144 -15.32 4.07 8.64
N SER A 145 -15.01 3.18 7.69
CA SER A 145 -13.94 2.21 7.82
C SER A 145 -12.56 2.88 7.98
N LEU A 146 -12.32 3.97 7.25
CA LEU A 146 -11.08 4.75 7.36
C LEU A 146 -10.97 5.45 8.71
N ASN A 147 -12.07 6.03 9.21
CA ASN A 147 -12.11 6.67 10.53
C ASN A 147 -11.86 5.65 11.65
N THR A 148 -12.44 4.46 11.56
CA THR A 148 -12.19 3.36 12.51
C THR A 148 -10.72 2.95 12.50
N SER A 149 -10.14 2.77 11.31
CA SER A 149 -8.71 2.42 11.18
C SER A 149 -7.80 3.52 11.73
N MET A 150 -8.13 4.79 11.51
CA MET A 150 -7.37 5.90 12.08
C MET A 150 -7.42 5.92 13.61
N ALA A 151 -8.60 5.69 14.21
CA ALA A 151 -8.74 5.60 15.67
C ALA A 151 -7.91 4.44 16.24
N THR A 152 -8.01 3.26 15.62
CA THR A 152 -7.22 2.08 16.02
C THR A 152 -5.71 2.31 15.82
N THR A 153 -5.29 2.96 14.74
CA THR A 153 -3.89 3.30 14.49
C THR A 153 -3.34 4.16 15.63
N ARG A 154 -4.08 5.18 16.06
CA ARG A 154 -3.69 6.02 17.21
C ARG A 154 -3.53 5.21 18.49
N GLN A 155 -4.43 4.29 18.77
CA GLN A 155 -4.36 3.41 19.94
C GLN A 155 -3.14 2.48 19.90
N LEU A 156 -2.86 1.88 18.74
CA LEU A 156 -1.74 0.95 18.57
C LEU A 156 -0.37 1.65 18.63
N LEU A 157 -0.30 2.92 18.24
CA LEU A 157 0.93 3.70 18.20
C LEU A 157 1.13 4.60 19.44
N SER A 158 0.16 4.66 20.36
CA SER A 158 0.32 5.45 21.60
C SER A 158 1.20 4.73 22.62
N VAL A 159 2.09 5.47 23.26
CA VAL A 159 2.89 5.04 24.42
C VAL A 159 2.08 5.17 25.69
#